data_7772b336d1d7be3c1bfd7d661570c465
#
_entry.id   7772b336d1d7be3c1bfd7d661570c465
#
_cell.length_a   1.000
_cell.length_b   1.000
_cell.length_c   1.000
_cell.angle_alpha   90.00
_cell.angle_beta   90.00
_cell.angle_gamma   90.00
#
_symmetry.space_group_name_H-M   'P 1'
#
loop_
_entity.id
_entity.type
_entity.pdbx_description
1 polymer ?
#
loop_
_entity_poly.entity_id
_entity_poly.type
_entity_poly.pdbx_seq_one_letter_code
_entity_poly.pdbx_strand_id
1 'polypeptide(L)'
;EFFAQNNWLVGIYLQFTPIVERLTQHQDGRTLASLADNHEIPLADFSVTPEQWGNFLCAIFEEWVHNDVGKMFVEIFDCTLANWMGVLPGICAYSKNCGHAGVMEHNGDVYSCDHFVFPEYKLGNIRDHTLIEMLYGDKQHAFSRLKHTSLPRQCKECDMEFACHGECPKNRFEKDKYGEPGLNYLCKGYFQYYSHVAPYMDFMKRELQAQRPPANIMEALKK
;
A
#
# COMPACT_ATOMS: atom_id res chain seq x y z
N GLU A 1 20.88 -10.18 -4.78
CA GLU A 1 22.18 -10.84 -4.49
C GLU A 1 22.71 -10.53 -3.08
N PHE A 2 22.79 -9.24 -2.65
CA PHE A 2 23.33 -8.88 -1.32
C PHE A 2 22.56 -9.54 -0.17
N PHE A 3 21.21 -9.57 -0.22
CA PHE A 3 20.39 -10.16 0.82
C PHE A 3 20.41 -11.69 0.81
N ALA A 4 20.48 -12.32 -0.36
CA ALA A 4 20.52 -13.77 -0.50
C ALA A 4 21.85 -14.41 -0.04
N GLN A 5 22.95 -13.64 -0.04
CA GLN A 5 24.28 -14.12 0.37
C GLN A 5 24.50 -14.13 1.89
N ASN A 6 23.58 -13.54 2.67
CA ASN A 6 23.73 -13.41 4.11
C ASN A 6 22.73 -14.32 4.86
N ASN A 7 23.14 -15.52 5.22
CA ASN A 7 22.32 -16.52 5.95
C ASN A 7 21.71 -16.02 7.27
N TRP A 8 22.12 -14.87 7.79
CA TRP A 8 21.54 -14.25 8.98
C TRP A 8 20.23 -13.51 8.72
N LEU A 9 19.78 -13.43 7.47
CA LEU A 9 18.52 -12.79 7.06
C LEU A 9 17.31 -13.73 7.08
N VAL A 10 17.46 -14.97 7.53
CA VAL A 10 16.33 -15.90 7.67
C VAL A 10 15.34 -15.35 8.69
N GLY A 11 14.10 -15.11 8.24
CA GLY A 11 13.02 -14.55 9.07
C GLY A 11 12.95 -13.00 9.10
N ILE A 12 13.75 -12.30 8.28
CA ILE A 12 13.60 -10.86 8.09
C ILE A 12 12.36 -10.58 7.22
N TYR A 13 11.63 -9.54 7.63
CA TYR A 13 10.50 -8.99 6.90
C TYR A 13 10.94 -7.74 6.14
N LEU A 14 10.89 -7.81 4.82
CA LEU A 14 11.29 -6.70 3.95
C LEU A 14 10.09 -5.88 3.54
N GLN A 15 10.15 -4.58 3.79
CA GLN A 15 9.16 -3.62 3.32
C GLN A 15 9.80 -2.72 2.26
N PHE A 16 9.14 -2.61 1.11
CA PHE A 16 9.48 -1.65 0.07
C PHE A 16 8.41 -0.57 -0.01
N THR A 17 8.80 0.66 0.25
CA THR A 17 7.90 1.81 0.23
C THR A 17 8.26 2.73 -0.93
N PRO A 18 7.34 3.01 -1.88
CA PRO A 18 7.62 3.95 -2.95
C PRO A 18 7.71 5.37 -2.40
N ILE A 19 8.71 6.11 -2.79
CA ILE A 19 8.80 7.53 -2.49
C ILE A 19 7.98 8.27 -3.55
N VAL A 20 6.87 8.88 -3.11
CA VAL A 20 5.99 9.73 -3.92
C VAL A 20 5.66 10.95 -3.09
N GLU A 21 6.28 12.09 -3.43
CA GLU A 21 6.10 13.33 -2.67
C GLU A 21 5.69 14.46 -3.60
N ARG A 22 4.67 15.23 -3.17
CA ARG A 22 4.25 16.48 -3.81
C ARG A 22 4.74 17.63 -2.96
N LEU A 23 5.36 18.62 -3.58
CA LEU A 23 6.01 19.73 -2.89
C LEU A 23 5.26 21.02 -3.13
N THR A 24 4.70 21.61 -2.07
CA THR A 24 4.30 23.01 -2.05
C THR A 24 5.49 23.89 -1.72
N GLN A 25 5.65 25.00 -2.43
CA GLN A 25 6.62 26.03 -2.07
C GLN A 25 6.03 26.92 -0.96
N HIS A 26 6.47 26.70 0.26
CA HIS A 26 6.29 27.67 1.34
C HIS A 26 7.60 28.43 1.57
N GLN A 27 7.51 29.68 2.10
CA GLN A 27 8.66 30.54 2.35
C GLN A 27 9.72 29.93 3.29
N ASP A 28 9.35 28.92 4.06
CA ASP A 28 10.16 28.28 5.10
C ASP A 28 10.71 26.90 4.72
N GLY A 29 10.55 26.46 3.47
CA GLY A 29 11.03 25.17 3.01
C GLY A 29 9.95 24.28 2.40
N ARG A 30 10.27 23.00 2.26
CA ARG A 30 9.41 22.00 1.63
C ARG A 30 8.30 21.56 2.58
N THR A 31 7.04 21.75 2.20
CA THR A 31 5.89 21.17 2.88
C THR A 31 5.23 20.11 2.00
N LEU A 32 4.75 19.05 2.65
CA LEU A 32 3.91 18.06 1.97
C LEU A 32 2.57 18.69 1.59
N ALA A 33 2.11 18.44 0.37
CA ALA A 33 0.81 18.88 -0.07
C ALA A 33 -0.30 18.10 0.60
N SER A 34 -1.35 18.78 1.05
CA SER A 34 -2.59 18.15 1.50
C SER A 34 -3.27 17.41 0.34
N LEU A 35 -4.07 16.39 0.65
CA LEU A 35 -4.94 15.74 -0.36
C LEU A 35 -5.99 16.68 -0.93
N ALA A 36 -6.36 17.74 -0.19
CA ALA A 36 -7.26 18.78 -0.65
C ALA A 36 -6.59 19.76 -1.63
N ASP A 37 -5.26 19.75 -1.72
CA ASP A 37 -4.53 20.60 -2.65
C ASP A 37 -4.71 20.14 -4.10
N ASN A 38 -4.84 21.10 -4.99
CA ASN A 38 -5.12 20.87 -6.41
C ASN A 38 -4.11 19.94 -7.09
N HIS A 39 -4.58 19.26 -8.15
CA HIS A 39 -3.80 18.35 -9.01
C HIS A 39 -2.58 18.98 -9.71
N GLU A 40 -2.37 20.29 -9.56
CA GLU A 40 -1.29 21.04 -10.21
C GLU A 40 0.01 21.10 -9.41
N ILE A 41 0.06 20.49 -8.22
CA ILE A 41 1.27 20.49 -7.39
C ILE A 41 2.27 19.49 -7.98
N PRO A 42 3.47 19.95 -8.38
CA PRO A 42 4.46 19.09 -8.99
C PRO A 42 4.98 18.04 -8.01
N LEU A 43 5.31 16.89 -8.55
CA LEU A 43 6.06 15.87 -7.83
C LEU A 43 7.51 16.31 -7.61
N ALA A 44 8.10 15.88 -6.50
CA ALA A 44 9.53 16.01 -6.28
C ALA A 44 10.32 15.17 -7.30
N ASP A 45 11.46 15.67 -7.73
CA ASP A 45 12.33 15.04 -8.74
C ASP A 45 12.79 13.63 -8.34
N PHE A 46 12.82 13.34 -7.05
CA PHE A 46 13.18 12.03 -6.49
C PHE A 46 12.00 11.06 -6.36
N SER A 47 10.77 11.47 -6.73
CA SER A 47 9.61 10.58 -6.71
C SER A 47 9.74 9.50 -7.77
N VAL A 48 9.42 8.26 -7.38
CA VAL A 48 9.45 7.12 -8.30
C VAL A 48 8.29 7.22 -9.30
N THR A 49 8.55 6.92 -10.57
CA THR A 49 7.48 6.86 -11.58
C THR A 49 6.68 5.55 -11.48
N PRO A 50 5.43 5.52 -12.00
CA PRO A 50 4.65 4.29 -12.05
C PRO A 50 5.37 3.12 -12.74
N GLU A 51 6.07 3.41 -13.84
CA GLU A 51 6.84 2.42 -14.61
C GLU A 51 8.04 1.89 -13.82
N GLN A 52 8.78 2.77 -13.16
CA GLN A 52 9.90 2.38 -12.31
C GLN A 52 9.44 1.47 -11.17
N TRP A 53 8.33 1.84 -10.52
CA TRP A 53 7.77 1.06 -9.43
C TRP A 53 7.29 -0.32 -9.88
N GLY A 54 6.53 -0.40 -10.96
CA GLY A 54 6.07 -1.66 -11.53
C GLY A 54 7.21 -2.59 -11.95
N ASN A 55 8.21 -2.05 -12.66
CA ASN A 55 9.39 -2.80 -13.07
C ASN A 55 10.20 -3.32 -11.87
N PHE A 56 10.39 -2.47 -10.85
CA PHE A 56 11.07 -2.87 -9.62
C PHE A 56 10.35 -4.02 -8.92
N LEU A 57 9.04 -3.89 -8.70
CA LEU A 57 8.25 -4.93 -8.04
C LEU A 57 8.27 -6.25 -8.80
N CYS A 58 8.11 -6.22 -10.12
CA CYS A 58 8.18 -7.42 -10.95
C CYS A 58 9.57 -8.08 -10.86
N ALA A 59 10.65 -7.29 -10.95
CA ALA A 59 12.01 -7.82 -10.90
C ALA A 59 12.35 -8.49 -9.56
N ILE A 60 12.01 -7.87 -8.44
CA ILE A 60 12.25 -8.49 -7.12
C ILE A 60 11.33 -9.67 -6.86
N PHE A 61 10.10 -9.66 -7.42
CA PHE A 61 9.19 -10.80 -7.32
C PHE A 61 9.72 -12.02 -8.07
N GLU A 62 10.27 -11.84 -9.27
CA GLU A 62 10.88 -12.94 -10.04
C GLU A 62 12.04 -13.59 -9.26
N GLU A 63 12.91 -12.78 -8.65
CA GLU A 63 13.98 -13.32 -7.80
C GLU A 63 13.42 -14.11 -6.61
N TRP A 64 12.45 -13.53 -5.91
CA TRP A 64 11.84 -14.14 -4.73
C TRP A 64 11.07 -15.42 -5.06
N VAL A 65 10.28 -15.44 -6.13
CA VAL A 65 9.41 -16.59 -6.45
C VAL A 65 10.22 -17.82 -6.86
N HIS A 66 11.41 -17.62 -7.42
CA HIS A 66 12.30 -18.70 -7.82
C HIS A 66 13.15 -19.26 -6.68
N ASN A 67 13.47 -18.43 -5.65
CA ASN A 67 14.53 -18.77 -4.70
C ASN A 67 14.11 -18.71 -3.23
N ASP A 68 13.14 -17.86 -2.85
CA ASP A 68 13.01 -17.39 -1.48
C ASP A 68 11.63 -17.53 -0.85
N VAL A 69 10.67 -18.14 -1.54
CA VAL A 69 9.32 -18.39 -0.99
C VAL A 69 9.41 -19.23 0.27
N GLY A 70 8.89 -18.69 1.38
CA GLY A 70 8.96 -19.34 2.69
C GLY A 70 10.29 -19.21 3.42
N LYS A 71 11.28 -18.53 2.83
CA LYS A 71 12.59 -18.25 3.46
C LYS A 71 12.75 -16.77 3.78
N MET A 72 12.36 -15.89 2.85
CA MET A 72 12.39 -14.46 2.98
C MET A 72 10.98 -13.90 2.83
N PHE A 73 10.56 -13.06 3.75
CA PHE A 73 9.25 -12.46 3.75
C PHE A 73 9.31 -11.04 3.18
N VAL A 74 8.51 -10.78 2.16
CA VAL A 74 8.39 -9.47 1.53
C VAL A 74 6.97 -8.99 1.69
N GLU A 75 6.77 -7.88 2.40
CA GLU A 75 5.48 -7.38 2.84
C GLU A 75 4.42 -7.35 1.73
N ILE A 76 4.76 -6.73 0.59
CA ILE A 76 3.80 -6.62 -0.52
C ILE A 76 3.46 -7.99 -1.11
N PHE A 77 4.37 -8.95 -1.14
CA PHE A 77 4.12 -10.29 -1.70
C PHE A 77 3.23 -11.11 -0.77
N ASP A 78 3.48 -11.04 0.54
CA ASP A 78 2.65 -11.72 1.53
C ASP A 78 1.24 -11.11 1.59
N CYS A 79 1.14 -9.77 1.55
CA CYS A 79 -0.15 -9.06 1.47
C CYS A 79 -0.91 -9.40 0.18
N THR A 80 -0.20 -9.54 -0.95
CA THR A 80 -0.79 -9.95 -2.22
C THR A 80 -1.37 -11.36 -2.11
N LEU A 81 -0.60 -12.31 -1.59
CA LEU A 81 -1.09 -13.68 -1.40
C LEU A 81 -2.26 -13.75 -0.41
N ALA A 82 -2.22 -12.94 0.67
CA ALA A 82 -3.33 -12.82 1.61
C ALA A 82 -4.62 -12.35 0.91
N ASN A 83 -4.54 -11.33 0.06
CA ASN A 83 -5.68 -10.85 -0.72
C ASN A 83 -6.18 -11.91 -1.72
N TRP A 84 -5.30 -12.66 -2.37
CA TRP A 84 -5.67 -13.81 -3.21
C TRP A 84 -6.39 -14.91 -2.43
N MET A 85 -6.02 -15.12 -1.19
CA MET A 85 -6.68 -16.05 -0.27
C MET A 85 -8.00 -15.50 0.32
N GLY A 86 -8.29 -14.22 0.12
CA GLY A 86 -9.46 -13.56 0.71
C GLY A 86 -9.33 -13.31 2.22
N VAL A 87 -8.11 -13.24 2.75
CA VAL A 87 -7.83 -12.93 4.14
C VAL A 87 -7.24 -11.54 4.29
N LEU A 88 -7.34 -10.96 5.50
CA LEU A 88 -6.81 -9.62 5.75
C LEU A 88 -5.29 -9.59 5.62
N PRO A 89 -4.73 -8.67 4.82
CA PRO A 89 -3.28 -8.63 4.56
C PRO A 89 -2.45 -8.08 5.73
N GLY A 90 -3.09 -7.50 6.76
CA GLY A 90 -2.39 -6.94 7.92
C GLY A 90 -1.87 -5.51 7.74
N ILE A 91 -1.69 -5.05 6.51
CA ILE A 91 -1.20 -3.69 6.19
C ILE A 91 -2.32 -2.86 5.54
N CYS A 92 -2.53 -1.65 6.05
CA CYS A 92 -3.63 -0.79 5.62
C CYS A 92 -3.54 -0.39 4.13
N ALA A 93 -2.33 -0.24 3.57
CA ALA A 93 -2.13 0.08 2.16
C ALA A 93 -2.79 -0.96 1.25
N TYR A 94 -2.68 -2.23 1.59
CA TYR A 94 -3.22 -3.36 0.80
C TYR A 94 -4.58 -3.86 1.30
N SER A 95 -5.16 -3.21 2.31
CA SER A 95 -6.49 -3.54 2.85
C SER A 95 -7.58 -2.70 2.21
N LYS A 96 -8.81 -3.21 2.21
CA LYS A 96 -9.98 -2.51 1.69
C LYS A 96 -10.24 -1.16 2.38
N ASN A 97 -10.00 -1.10 3.68
CA ASN A 97 -10.18 0.09 4.50
C ASN A 97 -8.87 0.48 5.19
N CYS A 98 -8.70 1.76 5.55
CA CYS A 98 -7.67 2.15 6.49
C CYS A 98 -8.01 1.58 7.88
N GLY A 99 -6.99 1.29 8.68
CA GLY A 99 -7.18 0.79 10.04
C GLY A 99 -7.42 1.89 11.07
N HIS A 100 -7.04 1.57 12.31
CA HIS A 100 -7.12 2.46 13.46
C HIS A 100 -5.72 2.94 13.91
N ALA A 101 -4.75 2.94 13.01
CA ALA A 101 -3.37 3.34 13.28
C ALA A 101 -3.24 4.88 13.22
N GLY A 102 -3.74 5.55 14.24
CA GLY A 102 -3.58 6.98 14.39
C GLY A 102 -2.14 7.36 14.76
N VAL A 103 -1.82 8.64 14.60
CA VAL A 103 -0.55 9.24 15.02
C VAL A 103 -0.79 10.35 16.03
N MET A 104 0.11 10.47 17.00
CA MET A 104 0.06 11.52 18.01
C MET A 104 1.25 12.46 17.84
N GLU A 105 0.97 13.74 17.72
CA GLU A 105 1.95 14.80 17.67
C GLU A 105 2.45 15.20 19.08
N HIS A 106 3.60 15.88 19.13
CA HIS A 106 4.27 16.28 20.37
C HIS A 106 3.41 17.16 21.32
N ASN A 107 2.41 17.85 20.78
CA ASN A 107 1.47 18.68 21.55
C ASN A 107 0.27 17.88 22.11
N GLY A 108 0.20 16.57 21.84
CA GLY A 108 -0.87 15.68 22.25
C GLY A 108 -2.06 15.60 21.28
N ASP A 109 -1.97 16.26 20.14
CA ASP A 109 -2.97 16.14 19.07
C ASP A 109 -2.87 14.77 18.40
N VAL A 110 -4.02 14.14 18.18
CA VAL A 110 -4.12 12.82 17.56
C VAL A 110 -4.82 12.97 16.20
N TYR A 111 -4.25 12.33 15.19
CA TYR A 111 -4.73 12.34 13.81
C TYR A 111 -5.05 10.93 13.33
N SER A 112 -5.85 10.84 12.28
CA SER A 112 -6.33 9.56 11.72
C SER A 112 -5.23 8.65 11.19
N CYS A 113 -4.10 9.21 10.73
CA CYS A 113 -2.98 8.47 10.15
C CYS A 113 -1.75 9.39 10.08
N ASP A 114 -0.55 8.82 10.10
CA ASP A 114 0.72 9.54 9.95
C ASP A 114 0.88 10.24 8.60
N HIS A 115 0.25 9.72 7.54
CA HIS A 115 0.18 10.37 6.23
C HIS A 115 -0.80 11.55 6.17
N PHE A 116 -1.64 11.74 7.19
CA PHE A 116 -2.76 12.68 7.19
C PHE A 116 -2.73 13.58 8.43
N VAL A 117 -1.57 14.15 8.72
CA VAL A 117 -1.38 15.11 9.83
C VAL A 117 -1.80 16.51 9.36
N PHE A 118 -3.09 16.66 9.06
CA PHE A 118 -3.71 17.92 8.65
C PHE A 118 -4.93 18.22 9.53
N PRO A 119 -5.30 19.50 9.71
CA PRO A 119 -6.39 19.89 10.62
C PRO A 119 -7.70 19.13 10.42
N GLU A 120 -8.08 18.84 9.17
CA GLU A 120 -9.29 18.14 8.80
C GLU A 120 -9.33 16.68 9.28
N TYR A 121 -8.16 16.06 9.48
CA TYR A 121 -8.02 14.67 9.95
C TYR A 121 -7.69 14.55 11.43
N LYS A 122 -7.71 15.68 12.17
CA LYS A 122 -7.51 15.68 13.62
C LYS A 122 -8.69 15.03 14.31
N LEU A 123 -8.42 14.03 15.14
CA LEU A 123 -9.40 13.30 15.95
C LEU A 123 -9.69 14.01 17.27
N GLY A 124 -8.65 14.56 17.90
CA GLY A 124 -8.75 15.23 19.18
C GLY A 124 -7.39 15.47 19.83
N ASN A 125 -7.38 15.67 21.16
CA ASN A 125 -6.15 15.78 21.96
C ASN A 125 -6.23 14.84 23.16
N ILE A 126 -5.11 14.21 23.53
CA ILE A 126 -5.05 13.26 24.66
C ILE A 126 -5.35 13.88 26.03
N ARG A 127 -5.35 15.21 26.13
CA ARG A 127 -5.74 15.93 27.37
C ARG A 127 -7.25 15.95 27.58
N ASP A 128 -8.02 15.82 26.49
CA ASP A 128 -9.47 15.98 26.48
C ASP A 128 -10.20 14.65 26.23
N HIS A 129 -9.55 13.72 25.53
CA HIS A 129 -10.14 12.46 25.08
C HIS A 129 -9.17 11.29 25.25
N THR A 130 -9.71 10.09 25.45
CA THR A 130 -8.92 8.86 25.43
C THR A 130 -8.56 8.44 24.01
N LEU A 131 -7.46 7.70 23.85
CA LEU A 131 -7.09 7.13 22.52
C LEU A 131 -8.18 6.20 21.98
N ILE A 132 -8.87 5.46 22.85
CA ILE A 132 -9.96 4.56 22.42
C ILE A 132 -11.11 5.36 21.81
N GLU A 133 -11.56 6.44 22.48
CA GLU A 133 -12.63 7.30 21.96
C GLU A 133 -12.26 7.90 20.59
N MET A 134 -11.02 8.32 20.42
CA MET A 134 -10.54 8.92 19.19
C MET A 134 -10.38 7.88 18.06
N LEU A 135 -9.63 6.79 18.32
CA LEU A 135 -9.29 5.81 17.30
C LEU A 135 -10.43 4.86 16.92
N TYR A 136 -11.44 4.72 17.78
CA TYR A 136 -12.64 3.91 17.50
C TYR A 136 -13.92 4.75 17.41
N GLY A 137 -13.78 6.07 17.35
CA GLY A 137 -14.88 6.99 17.15
C GLY A 137 -15.32 7.14 15.69
N ASP A 138 -16.45 7.83 15.50
CA ASP A 138 -17.09 8.00 14.19
C ASP A 138 -16.18 8.66 13.14
N LYS A 139 -15.35 9.62 13.55
CA LYS A 139 -14.38 10.30 12.65
C LYS A 139 -13.39 9.30 12.06
N GLN A 140 -12.80 8.45 12.91
CA GLN A 140 -11.85 7.45 12.44
C GLN A 140 -12.53 6.38 11.59
N HIS A 141 -13.73 5.94 11.95
CA HIS A 141 -14.51 5.01 11.12
C HIS A 141 -14.87 5.61 9.76
N ALA A 142 -15.24 6.89 9.71
CA ALA A 142 -15.50 7.59 8.44
C ALA A 142 -14.23 7.68 7.58
N PHE A 143 -13.10 8.10 8.17
CA PHE A 143 -11.80 8.13 7.49
C PHE A 143 -11.41 6.75 6.95
N SER A 144 -11.54 5.70 7.76
CA SER A 144 -11.20 4.33 7.37
C SER A 144 -11.98 3.88 6.12
N ARG A 145 -13.29 4.14 6.09
CA ARG A 145 -14.16 3.76 4.96
C ARG A 145 -13.92 4.57 3.70
N LEU A 146 -13.45 5.83 3.80
CA LEU A 146 -13.15 6.68 2.65
C LEU A 146 -12.19 6.01 1.67
N LYS A 147 -11.27 5.20 2.15
CA LYS A 147 -10.33 4.47 1.29
C LYS A 147 -11.05 3.67 0.20
N HIS A 148 -12.11 2.96 0.54
CA HIS A 148 -12.89 2.17 -0.43
C HIS A 148 -14.00 2.98 -1.11
N THR A 149 -14.72 3.82 -0.36
CA THR A 149 -15.89 4.53 -0.91
C THR A 149 -15.52 5.62 -1.90
N SER A 150 -14.31 6.18 -1.80
CA SER A 150 -13.79 7.22 -2.71
C SER A 150 -13.05 6.67 -3.94
N LEU A 151 -13.07 5.36 -4.17
CA LEU A 151 -12.46 4.79 -5.37
C LEU A 151 -13.13 5.31 -6.64
N PRO A 152 -12.37 5.77 -7.66
CA PRO A 152 -12.92 6.18 -8.94
C PRO A 152 -13.45 4.98 -9.72
N ARG A 153 -14.23 5.25 -10.75
CA ARG A 153 -14.87 4.23 -11.58
C ARG A 153 -13.87 3.21 -12.16
N GLN A 154 -12.73 3.67 -12.64
CA GLN A 154 -11.69 2.79 -13.19
C GLN A 154 -11.23 1.75 -12.16
N CYS A 155 -11.10 2.11 -10.88
CA CYS A 155 -10.73 1.16 -9.83
C CYS A 155 -11.85 0.13 -9.58
N LYS A 156 -13.11 0.58 -9.55
CA LYS A 156 -14.29 -0.29 -9.34
C LYS A 156 -14.51 -1.30 -10.47
N GLU A 157 -14.05 -0.97 -11.69
CA GLU A 157 -14.11 -1.83 -12.88
C GLU A 157 -12.82 -2.66 -13.08
N CYS A 158 -11.83 -2.55 -12.21
CA CYS A 158 -10.53 -3.17 -12.37
C CYS A 158 -10.52 -4.61 -11.84
N ASP A 159 -10.06 -5.56 -12.64
CA ASP A 159 -9.91 -6.98 -12.25
C ASP A 159 -8.95 -7.19 -11.08
N MET A 160 -8.05 -6.24 -10.80
CA MET A 160 -7.09 -6.28 -9.71
C MET A 160 -7.54 -5.47 -8.46
N GLU A 161 -8.79 -4.97 -8.44
CA GLU A 161 -9.30 -4.18 -7.30
C GLU A 161 -9.22 -4.97 -6.00
N PHE A 162 -9.57 -6.26 -6.02
CA PHE A 162 -9.58 -7.14 -4.85
C PHE A 162 -8.20 -7.29 -4.17
N ALA A 163 -7.11 -7.04 -4.89
CA ALA A 163 -5.74 -7.12 -4.37
C ALA A 163 -5.14 -5.73 -4.11
N CYS A 164 -5.45 -4.76 -4.98
CA CYS A 164 -4.91 -3.41 -4.93
C CYS A 164 -5.67 -2.50 -3.95
N HIS A 165 -7.01 -2.60 -3.91
CA HIS A 165 -7.89 -1.70 -3.14
C HIS A 165 -7.59 -0.22 -3.35
N GLY A 166 -6.99 0.15 -4.52
CA GLY A 166 -6.53 1.50 -4.84
C GLY A 166 -5.35 1.99 -3.99
N GLU A 167 -4.73 1.13 -3.22
CA GLU A 167 -3.57 1.36 -2.35
C GLU A 167 -3.76 2.57 -1.39
N CYS A 168 -2.70 3.21 -0.89
CA CYS A 168 -2.81 4.30 0.09
C CYS A 168 -3.46 5.56 -0.51
N PRO A 169 -4.49 6.14 0.15
CA PRO A 169 -5.11 7.39 -0.30
C PRO A 169 -4.15 8.57 -0.43
N LYS A 170 -3.01 8.57 0.27
CA LYS A 170 -1.96 9.60 0.16
C LYS A 170 -1.55 9.82 -1.30
N ASN A 171 -1.49 8.73 -2.09
CA ASN A 171 -1.01 8.78 -3.48
C ASN A 171 -2.15 8.88 -4.52
N ARG A 172 -3.40 9.15 -4.10
CA ARG A 172 -4.58 9.20 -4.97
C ARG A 172 -4.91 10.62 -5.43
N PHE A 173 -4.02 11.25 -6.15
CA PHE A 173 -4.18 12.62 -6.66
C PHE A 173 -4.33 12.70 -8.19
N GLU A 174 -4.38 11.56 -8.88
CA GLU A 174 -4.60 11.51 -10.32
C GLU A 174 -6.09 11.40 -10.68
N LYS A 175 -6.39 11.71 -11.94
CA LYS A 175 -7.69 11.43 -12.55
C LYS A 175 -7.65 10.10 -13.28
N ASP A 176 -8.73 9.37 -13.23
CA ASP A 176 -8.89 8.14 -13.98
C ASP A 176 -9.17 8.39 -15.49
N LYS A 177 -9.25 7.32 -16.28
CA LYS A 177 -9.54 7.39 -17.71
C LYS A 177 -10.91 8.01 -18.06
N TYR A 178 -11.80 8.17 -17.08
CA TYR A 178 -13.10 8.81 -17.21
C TYR A 178 -13.11 10.26 -16.70
N GLY A 179 -11.98 10.75 -16.18
CA GLY A 179 -11.83 12.08 -15.59
C GLY A 179 -12.25 12.16 -14.12
N GLU A 180 -12.58 11.03 -13.48
CA GLU A 180 -12.91 11.00 -12.06
C GLU A 180 -11.61 11.13 -11.21
N PRO A 181 -11.63 11.97 -10.14
CA PRO A 181 -10.49 12.12 -9.25
C PRO A 181 -10.30 10.91 -8.33
N GLY A 182 -9.11 10.77 -7.75
CA GLY A 182 -8.83 9.77 -6.73
C GLY A 182 -8.17 8.49 -7.25
N LEU A 183 -7.63 8.51 -8.48
CA LEU A 183 -6.76 7.44 -8.96
C LEU A 183 -5.39 7.56 -8.30
N ASN A 184 -4.84 6.43 -7.86
CA ASN A 184 -3.48 6.37 -7.33
C ASN A 184 -2.46 6.69 -8.45
N TYR A 185 -1.52 7.57 -8.16
CA TYR A 185 -0.45 7.95 -9.08
C TYR A 185 0.33 6.73 -9.61
N LEU A 186 0.59 5.75 -8.74
CA LEU A 186 1.31 4.52 -9.10
C LEU A 186 0.40 3.42 -9.69
N CYS A 187 -0.87 3.71 -9.99
CA CYS A 187 -1.87 2.74 -10.47
C CYS A 187 -1.34 1.85 -11.60
N LYS A 188 -0.67 2.44 -12.60
CA LYS A 188 -0.12 1.70 -13.75
C LYS A 188 0.96 0.68 -13.32
N GLY A 189 1.82 1.06 -12.37
CA GLY A 189 2.86 0.17 -11.84
C GLY A 189 2.26 -0.96 -10.99
N TYR A 190 1.28 -0.66 -10.15
CA TYR A 190 0.57 -1.70 -9.39
C TYR A 190 -0.21 -2.64 -10.31
N PHE A 191 -0.89 -2.14 -11.31
CA PHE A 191 -1.60 -2.98 -12.28
C PHE A 191 -0.63 -3.90 -13.03
N GLN A 192 0.53 -3.40 -13.45
CA GLN A 192 1.60 -4.20 -14.05
C GLN A 192 2.04 -5.30 -13.10
N TYR A 193 2.33 -4.96 -11.84
CA TYR A 193 2.78 -5.91 -10.82
C TYR A 193 1.72 -6.98 -10.56
N TYR A 194 0.47 -6.61 -10.22
CA TYR A 194 -0.57 -7.59 -9.91
C TYR A 194 -0.90 -8.51 -11.09
N SER A 195 -0.90 -7.97 -12.32
CA SER A 195 -1.11 -8.77 -13.52
C SER A 195 0.03 -9.76 -13.75
N HIS A 196 1.26 -9.34 -13.48
CA HIS A 196 2.46 -10.18 -13.62
C HIS A 196 2.47 -11.33 -12.63
N VAL A 197 2.14 -11.06 -11.36
CA VAL A 197 2.21 -12.08 -10.30
C VAL A 197 0.99 -13.00 -10.25
N ALA A 198 -0.12 -12.66 -10.91
CA ALA A 198 -1.38 -13.37 -10.84
C ALA A 198 -1.24 -14.91 -11.04
N PRO A 199 -0.56 -15.43 -12.07
CA PRO A 199 -0.46 -16.89 -12.27
C PRO A 199 0.30 -17.59 -11.13
N TYR A 200 1.28 -16.92 -10.55
CA TYR A 200 2.06 -17.43 -9.42
C TYR A 200 1.24 -17.44 -8.13
N MET A 201 0.50 -16.35 -7.89
CA MET A 201 -0.41 -16.24 -6.75
C MET A 201 -1.54 -17.28 -6.83
N ASP A 202 -2.08 -17.54 -8.01
CA ASP A 202 -3.07 -18.59 -8.24
C ASP A 202 -2.50 -19.97 -7.94
N PHE A 203 -1.25 -20.24 -8.28
CA PHE A 203 -0.59 -21.49 -7.93
C PHE A 203 -0.44 -21.62 -6.42
N MET A 204 0.16 -20.61 -5.76
CA MET A 204 0.40 -20.63 -4.32
C MET A 204 -0.91 -20.71 -3.53
N LYS A 205 -1.99 -20.05 -3.98
CA LYS A 205 -3.33 -20.18 -3.42
C LYS A 205 -3.83 -21.63 -3.46
N ARG A 206 -3.70 -22.31 -4.61
CA ARG A 206 -4.10 -23.73 -4.73
C ARG A 206 -3.31 -24.64 -3.80
N GLU A 207 -2.01 -24.39 -3.65
CA GLU A 207 -1.19 -25.14 -2.69
C GLU A 207 -1.70 -24.94 -1.26
N LEU A 208 -1.91 -23.70 -0.83
CA LEU A 208 -2.43 -23.39 0.50
C LEU A 208 -3.81 -23.98 0.76
N GLN A 209 -4.73 -23.91 -0.21
CA GLN A 209 -6.06 -24.53 -0.11
C GLN A 209 -6.00 -26.06 0.01
N ALA A 210 -4.97 -26.66 -0.58
CA ALA A 210 -4.70 -28.10 -0.46
C ALA A 210 -3.82 -28.45 0.76
N GLN A 211 -3.61 -27.52 1.69
CA GLN A 211 -2.74 -27.67 2.87
C GLN A 211 -1.29 -28.06 2.52
N ARG A 212 -0.80 -27.57 1.40
CA ARG A 212 0.59 -27.73 0.95
C ARG A 212 1.35 -26.41 1.01
N PRO A 213 2.69 -26.45 1.15
CA PRO A 213 3.50 -25.23 1.18
C PRO A 213 3.41 -24.41 -0.13
N PRO A 214 3.23 -23.09 -0.08
CA PRO A 214 3.31 -22.24 -1.27
C PRO A 214 4.70 -22.27 -1.92
N ALA A 215 5.73 -22.62 -1.15
CA ALA A 215 7.11 -22.80 -1.60
C ALA A 215 7.28 -23.90 -2.68
N ASN A 216 6.29 -24.78 -2.87
CA ASN A 216 6.27 -25.77 -3.96
C ASN A 216 6.36 -25.10 -5.35
N ILE A 217 6.03 -23.81 -5.45
CA ILE A 217 6.16 -23.04 -6.69
C ILE A 217 7.61 -23.03 -7.19
N MET A 218 8.60 -22.94 -6.30
CA MET A 218 10.02 -22.96 -6.68
C MET A 218 10.43 -24.24 -7.41
N GLU A 219 9.85 -25.38 -7.04
CA GLU A 219 10.09 -26.65 -7.74
C GLU A 219 9.29 -26.75 -9.06
N ALA A 220 8.10 -26.15 -9.11
CA ALA A 220 7.30 -26.12 -10.32
C ALA A 220 7.93 -25.26 -11.43
N LEU A 221 8.64 -24.20 -11.06
CA LEU A 221 9.31 -23.27 -11.99
C LEU A 221 10.66 -23.81 -12.53
N LYS A 222 11.23 -24.88 -11.96
CA LYS A 222 12.45 -25.53 -12.46
C LYS A 222 12.21 -26.44 -13.65
N LYS A 223 10.96 -26.76 -13.95
CA LYS A 223 10.54 -27.65 -15.05
C LYS A 223 10.27 -26.89 -16.34
#